data_fea79b1c7cff679e5a0eb42ee95fe497
#
_entry.id   fea79b1c7cff679e5a0eb42ee95fe497
#
_cell.length_a   1.000
_cell.length_b   1.000
_cell.length_c   1.000
_cell.angle_alpha   90.00
_cell.angle_beta   90.00
_cell.angle_gamma   90.00
#
_symmetry.space_group_name_H-M   'P 1'
#
loop_
_entity.id
_entity.type
_entity.pdbx_description
1 polymer ?
#
loop_
_entity_poly.entity_id
_entity_poly.type
_entity_poly.pdbx_seq_one_letter_code
_entity_poly.pdbx_strand_id
1 'polypeptide(L)'
;YGILACPFKSILIPCLHDEAYAYFRHYRETFRDLRGIIFHARPEMELANKVLDLRNVNQVLLGEGVETDFEYNADRFRKKYNINEPYIIYAGRKDEAKNIYTLIKYFGEFTRRNPDKNLKLVLIGGGDINIPEDIKDKVVDLGFLDIQDKYDACAGSVCMCQPSKNESFSIVIMESWLCERPVLVNAACNVTSNFAKESNSGLYFNDYFEFEGCVNYYMDNPVIAETMGKTGRQFVLDNFKWDVIVKRFLDFFES
;
A
#
# COMPACT_ATOMS: atom_id res chain seq x y z
N TYR A 1 22.28 -4.44 17.53
CA TYR A 1 23.63 -4.37 18.15
C TYR A 1 24.50 -3.29 17.50
N GLY A 2 24.45 -3.08 16.17
CA GLY A 2 25.28 -2.08 15.48
C GLY A 2 25.09 -0.65 16.01
N ILE A 3 23.86 -0.25 16.29
CA ILE A 3 23.52 1.06 16.87
C ILE A 3 24.23 1.31 18.21
N LEU A 4 24.37 0.28 19.06
CA LEU A 4 25.00 0.40 20.36
C LEU A 4 26.49 0.74 20.31
N ALA A 5 27.15 0.48 19.18
CA ALA A 5 28.58 0.80 19.01
C ALA A 5 28.82 2.31 18.87
N CYS A 6 27.87 3.04 18.23
CA CYS A 6 28.02 4.48 17.99
C CYS A 6 26.64 5.15 17.80
N PRO A 7 25.77 5.18 18.84
CA PRO A 7 24.40 5.65 18.70
C PRO A 7 24.31 7.10 18.20
N PHE A 8 25.14 8.00 18.74
CA PHE A 8 25.17 9.43 18.37
C PHE A 8 25.66 9.73 16.94
N LYS A 9 26.12 8.72 16.19
CA LYS A 9 26.42 8.78 14.75
C LYS A 9 25.43 8.00 13.90
N SER A 10 24.49 7.30 14.55
CA SER A 10 23.54 6.41 13.88
C SER A 10 22.24 7.13 13.59
N ILE A 11 21.74 6.96 12.37
CA ILE A 11 20.39 7.34 11.94
C ILE A 11 19.64 6.05 11.66
N LEU A 12 18.44 5.94 12.21
CA LEU A 12 17.58 4.76 12.09
C LEU A 12 16.42 5.02 11.14
N ILE A 13 16.12 4.03 10.31
CA ILE A 13 14.87 3.92 9.56
C ILE A 13 14.17 2.66 10.10
N PRO A 14 13.20 2.78 11.01
CA PRO A 14 12.76 1.64 11.82
C PRO A 14 11.83 0.68 11.11
N CYS A 15 11.02 1.11 10.15
CA CYS A 15 9.92 0.33 9.56
C CYS A 15 9.04 -0.30 10.67
N LEU A 16 8.61 0.53 11.62
CA LEU A 16 7.96 0.08 12.85
C LEU A 16 6.47 -0.21 12.62
N HIS A 17 6.03 -1.39 13.06
CA HIS A 17 4.61 -1.76 13.06
C HIS A 17 4.08 -1.88 14.48
N ASP A 18 2.78 -1.69 14.68
CA ASP A 18 2.10 -1.90 15.97
C ASP A 18 1.94 -3.39 16.26
N GLU A 19 3.05 -4.04 16.54
CA GLU A 19 3.19 -5.45 16.86
C GLU A 19 3.98 -5.63 18.16
N ALA A 20 3.91 -6.81 18.77
CA ALA A 20 4.50 -7.10 20.08
C ALA A 20 5.98 -6.68 20.21
N TYR A 21 6.77 -6.81 19.15
CA TYR A 21 8.19 -6.44 19.17
C TYR A 21 8.42 -4.95 19.40
N ALA A 22 7.52 -4.06 18.94
CA ALA A 22 7.66 -2.62 19.10
C ALA A 22 7.67 -2.19 20.57
N TYR A 23 7.08 -2.99 21.43
CA TYR A 23 6.95 -2.72 22.87
C TYR A 23 8.07 -3.32 23.72
N PHE A 24 9.06 -3.97 23.12
CA PHE A 24 10.16 -4.53 23.88
C PHE A 24 11.01 -3.42 24.52
N ARG A 25 11.22 -3.53 25.83
CA ARG A 25 12.03 -2.58 26.63
C ARG A 25 13.39 -2.30 25.99
N HIS A 26 14.02 -3.31 25.39
CA HIS A 26 15.30 -3.19 24.72
C HIS A 26 15.31 -2.10 23.64
N TYR A 27 14.28 -1.99 22.80
CA TYR A 27 14.21 -0.94 21.77
C TYR A 27 14.07 0.46 22.39
N ARG A 28 13.27 0.59 23.44
CA ARG A 28 13.09 1.85 24.16
C ARG A 28 14.41 2.41 24.69
N GLU A 29 15.27 1.54 25.23
CA GLU A 29 16.56 1.92 25.79
C GLU A 29 17.63 2.15 24.69
N THR A 30 17.59 1.36 23.61
CA THR A 30 18.59 1.39 22.55
C THR A 30 18.49 2.64 21.69
N PHE A 31 17.28 3.19 21.46
CA PHE A 31 17.06 4.23 20.46
C PHE A 31 17.09 5.67 21.02
N ARG A 32 17.15 5.85 22.32
CA ARG A 32 17.12 7.18 22.98
C ARG A 32 18.31 8.09 22.67
N ASP A 33 19.46 7.51 22.30
CA ASP A 33 20.73 8.22 22.10
C ASP A 33 21.14 8.30 20.62
N LEU A 34 20.19 8.02 19.69
CA LEU A 34 20.43 8.13 18.25
C LEU A 34 20.63 9.58 17.83
N ARG A 35 21.45 9.80 16.79
CA ARG A 35 21.54 11.09 16.11
C ARG A 35 20.20 11.47 15.50
N GLY A 36 19.49 10.50 14.91
CA GLY A 36 18.20 10.78 14.31
C GLY A 36 17.41 9.54 13.91
N ILE A 37 16.12 9.75 13.63
CA ILE A 37 15.20 8.74 13.09
C ILE A 37 14.43 9.32 11.92
N ILE A 38 14.34 8.54 10.85
CA ILE A 38 13.58 8.84 9.65
C ILE A 38 12.39 7.90 9.60
N PHE A 39 11.18 8.44 9.48
CA PHE A 39 9.94 7.70 9.38
C PHE A 39 9.38 7.74 7.97
N HIS A 40 8.77 6.63 7.55
CA HIS A 40 8.11 6.53 6.24
C HIS A 40 6.69 7.08 6.25
N ALA A 41 5.99 6.98 7.39
CA ALA A 41 4.59 7.39 7.52
C ALA A 41 4.31 8.03 8.88
N ARG A 42 3.33 8.93 8.93
CA ARG A 42 2.90 9.59 10.17
C ARG A 42 2.48 8.60 11.26
N PRO A 43 1.67 7.55 11.00
CA PRO A 43 1.31 6.58 12.03
C PRO A 43 2.50 5.81 12.61
N GLU A 44 3.55 5.56 11.81
CA GLU A 44 4.80 4.98 12.29
C GLU A 44 5.51 5.90 13.29
N MET A 45 5.61 7.20 12.95
CA MET A 45 6.21 8.22 13.82
C MET A 45 5.42 8.37 15.12
N GLU A 46 4.09 8.38 15.05
CA GLU A 46 3.22 8.46 16.23
C GLU A 46 3.38 7.22 17.14
N LEU A 47 3.41 6.02 16.56
CA LEU A 47 3.68 4.79 17.30
C LEU A 47 5.05 4.85 17.98
N ALA A 48 6.10 5.21 17.24
CA ALA A 48 7.45 5.31 17.78
C ALA A 48 7.52 6.27 18.98
N ASN A 49 6.92 7.45 18.89
CA ASN A 49 6.87 8.42 19.98
C ASN A 49 6.04 7.96 21.20
N LYS A 50 5.08 7.05 20.98
CA LYS A 50 4.29 6.43 22.07
C LYS A 50 5.07 5.36 22.82
N VAL A 51 5.87 4.55 22.10
CA VAL A 51 6.48 3.34 22.70
C VAL A 51 7.97 3.47 23.00
N LEU A 52 8.68 4.40 22.35
CA LEU A 52 10.10 4.64 22.51
C LEU A 52 10.36 5.96 23.28
N ASP A 53 11.55 6.12 23.83
CA ASP A 53 12.00 7.39 24.43
C ASP A 53 12.84 8.17 23.42
N LEU A 54 12.19 9.02 22.63
CA LEU A 54 12.79 9.76 21.52
C LEU A 54 12.89 11.28 21.77
N ARG A 55 12.76 11.72 23.02
CA ARG A 55 12.70 13.15 23.39
C ARG A 55 13.90 13.97 22.93
N ASN A 56 15.07 13.35 22.86
CA ASN A 56 16.33 14.01 22.47
C ASN A 56 16.82 13.55 21.08
N VAL A 57 16.01 12.85 20.32
CA VAL A 57 16.38 12.32 19.01
C VAL A 57 15.80 13.21 17.93
N ASN A 58 16.63 13.62 16.97
CA ASN A 58 16.15 14.35 15.80
C ASN A 58 15.23 13.45 14.95
N GLN A 59 14.04 13.94 14.60
CA GLN A 59 13.02 13.15 13.94
C GLN A 59 12.55 13.82 12.66
N VAL A 60 12.38 13.04 11.59
CA VAL A 60 11.82 13.54 10.34
C VAL A 60 10.83 12.53 9.74
N LEU A 61 9.71 13.04 9.24
CA LEU A 61 8.78 12.30 8.41
C LEU A 61 9.14 12.50 6.95
N LEU A 62 9.70 11.48 6.31
CA LEU A 62 10.30 11.59 4.99
C LEU A 62 9.48 10.88 3.90
N GLY A 63 8.98 9.67 4.20
CA GLY A 63 8.44 8.76 3.21
C GLY A 63 9.54 7.96 2.49
N GLU A 64 9.18 7.39 1.36
CA GLU A 64 10.09 6.70 0.43
C GLU A 64 9.99 7.33 -0.95
N GLY A 65 11.12 7.38 -1.67
CA GLY A 65 11.14 7.79 -3.07
C GLY A 65 10.49 6.72 -3.96
N VAL A 66 9.61 7.16 -4.85
CA VAL A 66 8.98 6.28 -5.84
C VAL A 66 9.37 6.69 -7.25
N GLU A 67 9.47 5.69 -8.14
CA GLU A 67 9.68 5.95 -9.57
C GLU A 67 8.41 6.56 -10.16
N THR A 68 8.56 7.70 -10.83
CA THR A 68 7.42 8.44 -11.39
C THR A 68 7.48 8.59 -12.90
N ASP A 69 8.64 8.25 -13.51
CA ASP A 69 8.86 8.36 -14.95
C ASP A 69 8.62 7.02 -15.63
N PHE A 70 7.35 6.67 -15.82
CA PHE A 70 6.94 5.47 -16.53
C PHE A 70 5.62 5.68 -17.28
N GLU A 71 5.42 4.87 -18.30
CA GLU A 71 4.18 4.83 -19.06
C GLU A 71 3.27 3.71 -18.56
N TYR A 72 1.97 3.83 -18.79
CA TYR A 72 0.99 2.79 -18.53
C TYR A 72 -0.12 2.80 -19.61
N ASN A 73 -0.64 1.61 -19.91
CA ASN A 73 -1.68 1.45 -20.92
C ASN A 73 -2.59 0.26 -20.61
N ALA A 74 -3.81 0.55 -20.20
CA ALA A 74 -4.82 -0.44 -19.84
C ALA A 74 -5.16 -1.41 -20.99
N ASP A 75 -5.22 -0.91 -22.23
CA ASP A 75 -5.59 -1.71 -23.40
C ASP A 75 -4.49 -2.71 -23.76
N ARG A 76 -3.22 -2.35 -23.54
CA ARG A 76 -2.08 -3.26 -23.72
C ARG A 76 -2.19 -4.47 -22.81
N PHE A 77 -2.49 -4.25 -21.52
CA PHE A 77 -2.71 -5.34 -20.56
C PHE A 77 -3.91 -6.20 -20.93
N ARG A 78 -5.07 -5.57 -21.21
CA ARG A 78 -6.31 -6.26 -21.57
C ARG A 78 -6.12 -7.19 -22.77
N LYS A 79 -5.45 -6.69 -23.80
CA LYS A 79 -5.11 -7.48 -25.00
C LYS A 79 -4.17 -8.64 -24.69
N LYS A 80 -3.09 -8.37 -23.94
CA LYS A 80 -2.04 -9.38 -23.68
C LYS A 80 -2.56 -10.56 -22.85
N TYR A 81 -3.40 -10.28 -21.84
CA TYR A 81 -3.90 -11.27 -20.90
C TYR A 81 -5.34 -11.70 -21.14
N ASN A 82 -5.97 -11.18 -22.21
CA ASN A 82 -7.37 -11.46 -22.58
C ASN A 82 -8.36 -11.22 -21.44
N ILE A 83 -8.22 -10.09 -20.73
CA ILE A 83 -9.07 -9.67 -19.61
C ILE A 83 -9.89 -8.46 -20.06
N ASN A 84 -11.16 -8.70 -20.42
CA ASN A 84 -12.06 -7.65 -20.89
C ASN A 84 -13.00 -7.14 -19.79
N GLU A 85 -13.25 -7.93 -18.78
CA GLU A 85 -14.12 -7.61 -17.66
C GLU A 85 -13.48 -6.56 -16.75
N PRO A 86 -14.29 -5.78 -16.00
CA PRO A 86 -13.76 -4.98 -14.91
C PRO A 86 -13.08 -5.87 -13.87
N TYR A 87 -12.01 -5.38 -13.26
CA TYR A 87 -11.30 -6.13 -12.23
C TYR A 87 -10.75 -5.22 -11.13
N ILE A 88 -10.69 -5.74 -9.92
CA ILE A 88 -9.83 -5.23 -8.86
C ILE A 88 -8.48 -5.93 -8.93
N ILE A 89 -7.41 -5.23 -8.56
CA ILE A 89 -6.05 -5.77 -8.62
C ILE A 89 -5.44 -5.87 -7.23
N TYR A 90 -4.68 -6.92 -6.99
CA TYR A 90 -3.76 -7.07 -5.88
C TYR A 90 -2.35 -7.24 -6.43
N ALA A 91 -1.40 -6.49 -5.89
CA ALA A 91 0.02 -6.63 -6.23
C ALA A 91 0.87 -6.78 -4.96
N GLY A 92 1.54 -7.93 -4.82
CA GLY A 92 2.37 -8.23 -3.66
C GLY A 92 2.61 -9.72 -3.46
N ARG A 93 3.32 -10.07 -2.39
CA ARG A 93 3.47 -11.47 -1.99
C ARG A 93 2.12 -12.05 -1.57
N LYS A 94 1.80 -13.25 -2.03
CA LYS A 94 0.56 -13.96 -1.71
C LYS A 94 0.78 -14.82 -0.47
N ASP A 95 0.90 -14.18 0.68
CA ASP A 95 1.12 -14.85 1.97
C ASP A 95 0.16 -14.33 3.07
N GLU A 96 0.17 -15.00 4.21
CA GLU A 96 -0.68 -14.66 5.35
C GLU A 96 -0.35 -13.26 5.93
N ALA A 97 0.92 -12.87 5.92
CA ALA A 97 1.34 -11.55 6.43
C ALA A 97 0.74 -10.41 5.60
N LYS A 98 0.50 -10.64 4.30
CA LYS A 98 -0.20 -9.70 3.42
C LYS A 98 -1.72 -9.84 3.44
N ASN A 99 -2.26 -10.71 4.29
CA ASN A 99 -3.71 -10.91 4.50
C ASN A 99 -4.50 -11.25 3.22
N ILE A 100 -3.83 -11.88 2.24
CA ILE A 100 -4.40 -12.20 0.93
C ILE A 100 -5.60 -13.15 1.03
N TYR A 101 -5.60 -14.06 2.00
CA TYR A 101 -6.70 -15.01 2.21
C TYR A 101 -8.01 -14.31 2.60
N THR A 102 -7.94 -13.18 3.33
CA THR A 102 -9.10 -12.34 3.61
C THR A 102 -9.65 -11.72 2.32
N LEU A 103 -8.78 -11.25 1.43
CA LEU A 103 -9.21 -10.72 0.13
C LEU A 103 -9.91 -11.78 -0.70
N ILE A 104 -9.33 -12.98 -0.82
CA ILE A 104 -9.96 -14.10 -1.55
C ILE A 104 -11.32 -14.47 -0.96
N LYS A 105 -11.43 -14.56 0.36
CA LYS A 105 -12.69 -14.83 1.06
C LYS A 105 -13.72 -13.75 0.78
N TYR A 106 -13.35 -12.48 0.88
CA TYR A 106 -14.25 -11.35 0.67
C TYR A 106 -14.67 -11.24 -0.80
N PHE A 107 -13.75 -11.46 -1.71
CA PHE A 107 -14.05 -11.49 -3.13
C PHE A 107 -15.01 -12.64 -3.50
N GLY A 108 -14.82 -13.83 -2.93
CA GLY A 108 -15.72 -14.95 -3.11
C GLY A 108 -17.14 -14.67 -2.58
N GLU A 109 -17.26 -14.05 -1.41
CA GLU A 109 -18.55 -13.63 -0.90
C GLU A 109 -19.18 -12.53 -1.77
N PHE A 110 -18.38 -11.57 -2.25
CA PHE A 110 -18.82 -10.52 -3.16
C PHE A 110 -19.43 -11.11 -4.44
N THR A 111 -18.78 -12.08 -5.07
CA THR A 111 -19.28 -12.70 -6.31
C THR A 111 -20.60 -13.45 -6.10
N ARG A 112 -20.78 -14.11 -4.93
CA ARG A 112 -22.04 -14.79 -4.59
C ARG A 112 -23.19 -13.83 -4.35
N ARG A 113 -22.93 -12.69 -3.72
CA ARG A 113 -23.96 -11.70 -3.37
C ARG A 113 -24.30 -10.73 -4.51
N ASN A 114 -23.36 -10.56 -5.44
CA ASN A 114 -23.49 -9.65 -6.58
C ASN A 114 -23.32 -10.40 -7.92
N PRO A 115 -24.16 -11.38 -8.22
CA PRO A 115 -23.99 -12.25 -9.39
C PRO A 115 -24.06 -11.49 -10.73
N ASP A 116 -24.73 -10.35 -10.75
CA ASP A 116 -24.85 -9.49 -11.94
C ASP A 116 -23.60 -8.64 -12.21
N LYS A 117 -22.72 -8.51 -11.23
CA LYS A 117 -21.45 -7.81 -11.35
C LYS A 117 -20.39 -8.76 -11.92
N ASN A 118 -20.06 -8.59 -13.20
CA ASN A 118 -19.03 -9.41 -13.84
C ASN A 118 -17.63 -8.89 -13.51
N LEU A 119 -17.26 -8.94 -12.20
CA LEU A 119 -16.00 -8.46 -11.68
C LEU A 119 -14.99 -9.61 -11.58
N LYS A 120 -13.73 -9.35 -11.95
CA LYS A 120 -12.60 -10.27 -11.71
C LYS A 120 -11.68 -9.76 -10.62
N LEU A 121 -10.90 -10.67 -10.04
CA LEU A 121 -9.77 -10.38 -9.17
C LEU A 121 -8.49 -10.78 -9.89
N VAL A 122 -7.61 -9.81 -10.13
CA VAL A 122 -6.28 -10.05 -10.73
C VAL A 122 -5.24 -10.03 -9.61
N LEU A 123 -4.46 -11.11 -9.53
CA LEU A 123 -3.38 -11.27 -8.54
C LEU A 123 -2.03 -11.21 -9.24
N ILE A 124 -1.14 -10.33 -8.76
CA ILE A 124 0.23 -10.18 -9.25
C ILE A 124 1.22 -10.34 -8.09
N GLY A 125 2.25 -11.13 -8.30
CA GLY A 125 3.33 -11.36 -7.34
C GLY A 125 3.53 -12.83 -7.00
N GLY A 126 4.54 -13.10 -6.18
CA GLY A 126 4.91 -14.46 -5.82
C GLY A 126 4.11 -15.05 -4.67
N GLY A 127 4.24 -16.36 -4.51
CA GLY A 127 3.55 -17.18 -3.52
C GLY A 127 2.42 -18.00 -4.15
N ASP A 128 2.24 -19.20 -3.64
CA ASP A 128 1.15 -20.08 -4.04
C ASP A 128 -0.08 -19.78 -3.20
N ILE A 129 -1.23 -19.70 -3.85
CA ILE A 129 -2.50 -19.47 -3.19
C ILE A 129 -3.54 -20.49 -3.64
N ASN A 130 -4.26 -21.03 -2.68
CA ASN A 130 -5.38 -21.90 -2.99
C ASN A 130 -6.64 -21.05 -3.25
N ILE A 131 -7.11 -21.07 -4.49
CA ILE A 131 -8.31 -20.36 -4.93
C ILE A 131 -9.47 -21.35 -4.85
N PRO A 132 -10.56 -21.04 -4.10
CA PRO A 132 -11.76 -21.87 -4.04
C PRO A 132 -12.35 -22.13 -5.43
N GLU A 133 -12.79 -23.35 -5.69
CA GLU A 133 -13.31 -23.79 -7.00
C GLU A 133 -14.51 -22.97 -7.49
N ASP A 134 -15.37 -22.50 -6.56
CA ASP A 134 -16.57 -21.70 -6.86
C ASP A 134 -16.28 -20.29 -7.39
N ILE A 135 -15.03 -19.82 -7.27
CA ILE A 135 -14.62 -18.50 -7.77
C ILE A 135 -13.41 -18.56 -8.71
N LYS A 136 -12.95 -19.75 -9.05
CA LYS A 136 -11.72 -19.96 -9.82
C LYS A 136 -11.75 -19.29 -11.19
N ASP A 137 -12.90 -19.26 -11.83
CA ASP A 137 -13.14 -18.58 -13.10
C ASP A 137 -13.16 -17.03 -12.99
N LYS A 138 -13.28 -16.51 -11.76
CA LYS A 138 -13.29 -15.06 -11.47
C LYS A 138 -11.93 -14.53 -10.99
N VAL A 139 -11.00 -15.41 -10.66
CA VAL A 139 -9.67 -15.03 -10.16
C VAL A 139 -8.61 -15.35 -11.21
N VAL A 140 -7.82 -14.35 -11.57
CA VAL A 140 -6.71 -14.49 -12.53
C VAL A 140 -5.41 -14.30 -11.79
N ASP A 141 -4.69 -15.38 -11.51
CA ASP A 141 -3.37 -15.33 -10.88
C ASP A 141 -2.29 -15.33 -11.97
N LEU A 142 -1.57 -14.22 -12.09
CA LEU A 142 -0.56 -14.01 -13.12
C LEU A 142 0.88 -14.21 -12.62
N GLY A 143 1.05 -14.51 -11.31
CA GLY A 143 2.40 -14.64 -10.75
C GLY A 143 3.21 -13.35 -10.84
N PHE A 144 4.52 -13.46 -11.00
CA PHE A 144 5.38 -12.32 -11.24
C PHE A 144 5.21 -11.79 -12.67
N LEU A 145 5.04 -10.49 -12.80
CA LEU A 145 5.00 -9.79 -14.09
C LEU A 145 6.20 -8.86 -14.23
N ASP A 146 6.53 -8.55 -15.47
CA ASP A 146 7.39 -7.41 -15.77
C ASP A 146 6.76 -6.12 -15.22
N ILE A 147 7.60 -5.16 -14.85
CA ILE A 147 7.16 -3.92 -14.22
C ILE A 147 6.18 -3.14 -15.12
N GLN A 148 6.38 -3.18 -16.44
CA GLN A 148 5.50 -2.54 -17.40
C GLN A 148 4.10 -3.18 -17.39
N ASP A 149 4.03 -4.51 -17.40
CA ASP A 149 2.76 -5.24 -17.33
C ASP A 149 2.02 -4.95 -16.01
N LYS A 150 2.74 -4.79 -14.91
CA LYS A 150 2.16 -4.41 -13.61
C LYS A 150 1.52 -3.02 -13.67
N TYR A 151 2.19 -2.03 -14.26
CA TYR A 151 1.63 -0.69 -14.41
C TYR A 151 0.43 -0.67 -15.35
N ASP A 152 0.51 -1.40 -16.45
CA ASP A 152 -0.61 -1.56 -17.39
C ASP A 152 -1.82 -2.23 -16.73
N ALA A 153 -1.56 -3.25 -15.89
CA ALA A 153 -2.60 -3.91 -15.09
C ALA A 153 -3.23 -2.96 -14.07
N CYS A 154 -2.42 -2.16 -13.37
CA CYS A 154 -2.93 -1.14 -12.46
C CYS A 154 -3.85 -0.16 -13.20
N ALA A 155 -3.39 0.38 -14.33
CA ALA A 155 -4.15 1.36 -15.11
C ALA A 155 -5.50 0.86 -15.60
N GLY A 156 -5.63 -0.46 -15.86
CA GLY A 156 -6.88 -1.09 -16.30
C GLY A 156 -7.84 -1.49 -15.19
N SER A 157 -7.42 -1.39 -13.92
CA SER A 157 -8.22 -1.85 -12.78
C SER A 157 -9.30 -0.85 -12.35
N VAL A 158 -10.32 -1.34 -11.66
CA VAL A 158 -11.30 -0.51 -10.94
C VAL A 158 -10.63 0.16 -9.75
N CYS A 159 -9.85 -0.60 -8.99
CA CYS A 159 -9.02 -0.13 -7.88
C CYS A 159 -7.92 -1.15 -7.56
N MET A 160 -6.88 -0.68 -6.87
CA MET A 160 -5.90 -1.54 -6.19
C MET A 160 -6.42 -1.90 -4.80
N CYS A 161 -6.55 -3.19 -4.51
CA CYS A 161 -6.90 -3.64 -3.16
C CYS A 161 -5.64 -4.08 -2.39
N GLN A 162 -5.36 -3.42 -1.27
CA GLN A 162 -4.27 -3.78 -0.36
C GLN A 162 -4.85 -4.22 0.99
N PRO A 163 -5.00 -5.53 1.21
CA PRO A 163 -5.65 -6.07 2.41
C PRO A 163 -4.74 -6.19 3.62
N SER A 164 -3.44 -5.88 3.51
CA SER A 164 -2.46 -5.97 4.60
C SER A 164 -2.91 -5.22 5.84
N LYS A 165 -2.60 -5.78 7.01
CA LYS A 165 -2.82 -5.13 8.32
C LYS A 165 -1.62 -4.33 8.78
N ASN A 166 -0.42 -4.64 8.26
CA ASN A 166 0.83 -3.99 8.61
C ASN A 166 1.59 -3.62 7.33
N GLU A 167 1.91 -2.36 7.20
CA GLU A 167 2.77 -1.78 6.16
C GLU A 167 3.58 -0.64 6.77
N SER A 168 4.83 -0.46 6.31
CA SER A 168 5.64 0.71 6.68
C SER A 168 5.41 1.89 5.74
N PHE A 169 5.19 1.62 4.45
CA PHE A 169 4.90 2.63 3.43
C PHE A 169 3.89 2.14 2.39
N SER A 170 4.13 0.96 1.80
CA SER A 170 3.30 0.36 0.74
C SER A 170 3.48 1.03 -0.63
N ILE A 171 4.61 0.75 -1.28
CA ILE A 171 4.92 1.26 -2.63
C ILE A 171 3.80 0.96 -3.64
N VAL A 172 3.13 -0.19 -3.53
CA VAL A 172 2.09 -0.59 -4.49
C VAL A 172 0.87 0.34 -4.52
N ILE A 173 0.50 0.98 -3.38
CA ILE A 173 -0.59 1.96 -3.40
C ILE A 173 -0.14 3.26 -4.08
N MET A 174 1.13 3.65 -3.94
CA MET A 174 1.70 4.79 -4.64
C MET A 174 1.74 4.54 -6.15
N GLU A 175 2.13 3.34 -6.58
CA GLU A 175 2.10 2.91 -7.98
C GLU A 175 0.69 2.91 -8.56
N SER A 176 -0.33 2.48 -7.79
CA SER A 176 -1.73 2.55 -8.21
C SER A 176 -2.16 3.99 -8.46
N TRP A 177 -1.84 4.90 -7.56
CA TRP A 177 -2.13 6.33 -7.74
C TRP A 177 -1.37 6.93 -8.92
N LEU A 178 -0.11 6.57 -9.14
CA LEU A 178 0.64 7.00 -10.33
C LEU A 178 -0.02 6.53 -11.64
N CYS A 179 -0.70 5.38 -11.62
CA CYS A 179 -1.54 4.89 -12.72
C CYS A 179 -2.96 5.47 -12.70
N GLU A 180 -3.23 6.50 -11.91
CA GLU A 180 -4.54 7.18 -11.77
C GLU A 180 -5.67 6.25 -11.32
N ARG A 181 -5.34 5.25 -10.47
CA ARG A 181 -6.36 4.34 -9.90
C ARG A 181 -6.45 4.50 -8.40
N PRO A 182 -7.68 4.52 -7.85
CA PRO A 182 -7.90 4.63 -6.42
C PRO A 182 -7.49 3.34 -5.72
N VAL A 183 -7.33 3.41 -4.42
CA VAL A 183 -6.99 2.25 -3.60
C VAL A 183 -8.13 1.87 -2.66
N LEU A 184 -8.21 0.58 -2.35
CA LEU A 184 -9.09 0.02 -1.32
C LEU A 184 -8.20 -0.70 -0.31
N VAL A 185 -8.10 -0.19 0.91
CA VAL A 185 -7.12 -0.65 1.90
C VAL A 185 -7.81 -1.17 3.17
N ASN A 186 -7.10 -2.02 3.91
CA ASN A 186 -7.59 -2.48 5.21
C ASN A 186 -7.48 -1.35 6.25
N ALA A 187 -8.58 -1.02 6.92
CA ALA A 187 -8.63 0.05 7.92
C ALA A 187 -7.76 -0.25 9.17
N ALA A 188 -7.50 -1.53 9.45
CA ALA A 188 -6.58 -1.93 10.53
C ALA A 188 -5.12 -1.59 10.23
N CYS A 189 -4.75 -1.36 8.96
CA CYS A 189 -3.44 -0.85 8.61
C CYS A 189 -3.42 0.68 8.73
N ASN A 190 -2.93 1.19 9.84
CA ASN A 190 -2.89 2.63 10.12
C ASN A 190 -2.14 3.41 9.03
N VAL A 191 -1.08 2.85 8.44
CA VAL A 191 -0.26 3.51 7.41
C VAL A 191 -1.04 3.70 6.12
N THR A 192 -1.57 2.63 5.52
CA THR A 192 -2.27 2.74 4.24
C THR A 192 -3.60 3.45 4.36
N SER A 193 -4.33 3.27 5.48
CA SER A 193 -5.58 4.01 5.73
C SER A 193 -5.32 5.50 5.97
N ASN A 194 -4.21 5.87 6.61
CA ASN A 194 -3.82 7.27 6.76
C ASN A 194 -3.48 7.90 5.41
N PHE A 195 -2.69 7.23 4.57
CA PHE A 195 -2.40 7.73 3.22
C PHE A 195 -3.67 7.90 2.37
N ALA A 196 -4.60 6.93 2.43
CA ALA A 196 -5.88 7.05 1.72
C ALA A 196 -6.70 8.26 2.19
N LYS A 197 -6.68 8.58 3.49
CA LYS A 197 -7.36 9.76 4.08
C LYS A 197 -6.65 11.06 3.71
N GLU A 198 -5.32 11.16 3.91
CA GLU A 198 -4.54 12.38 3.64
C GLU A 198 -4.59 12.76 2.16
N SER A 199 -4.53 11.77 1.26
CA SER A 199 -4.59 12.00 -0.18
C SER A 199 -6.02 12.19 -0.71
N ASN A 200 -7.04 11.83 0.07
CA ASN A 200 -8.44 11.71 -0.40
C ASN A 200 -8.58 10.83 -1.66
N SER A 201 -7.79 9.77 -1.75
CA SER A 201 -7.60 8.98 -2.99
C SER A 201 -7.83 7.49 -2.81
N GLY A 202 -8.52 7.11 -1.74
CA GLY A 202 -8.84 5.72 -1.45
C GLY A 202 -9.96 5.56 -0.45
N LEU A 203 -10.53 4.38 -0.45
CA LEU A 203 -11.48 3.91 0.55
C LEU A 203 -10.82 2.85 1.43
N TYR A 204 -11.42 2.58 2.57
CA TYR A 204 -10.91 1.60 3.52
C TYR A 204 -12.06 0.77 4.11
N PHE A 205 -11.75 -0.46 4.49
CA PHE A 205 -12.72 -1.42 5.02
C PHE A 205 -12.20 -2.09 6.29
N ASN A 206 -13.08 -2.33 7.25
CA ASN A 206 -12.82 -3.14 8.45
C ASN A 206 -13.35 -4.57 8.30
N ASP A 207 -14.47 -4.73 7.59
CA ASP A 207 -15.16 -5.98 7.44
C ASP A 207 -15.64 -6.23 6.00
N TYR A 208 -16.33 -7.35 5.80
CA TYR A 208 -16.85 -7.72 4.49
C TYR A 208 -17.87 -6.71 3.93
N PHE A 209 -18.77 -6.22 4.75
CA PHE A 209 -19.85 -5.34 4.27
C PHE A 209 -19.30 -3.98 3.82
N GLU A 210 -18.31 -3.47 4.53
CA GLU A 210 -17.61 -2.26 4.10
C GLU A 210 -16.81 -2.51 2.82
N PHE A 211 -16.13 -3.67 2.69
CA PHE A 211 -15.46 -4.07 1.46
C PHE A 211 -16.44 -4.11 0.28
N GLU A 212 -17.58 -4.80 0.44
CA GLU A 212 -18.62 -4.88 -0.59
C GLU A 212 -19.14 -3.50 -0.96
N GLY A 213 -19.42 -2.64 0.02
CA GLY A 213 -19.88 -1.27 -0.19
C GLY A 213 -18.86 -0.43 -0.98
N CYS A 214 -17.58 -0.53 -0.63
CA CYS A 214 -16.51 0.19 -1.32
C CYS A 214 -16.33 -0.27 -2.78
N VAL A 215 -16.33 -1.59 -3.03
CA VAL A 215 -16.22 -2.13 -4.38
C VAL A 215 -17.41 -1.69 -5.24
N ASN A 216 -18.64 -1.81 -4.71
CA ASN A 216 -19.83 -1.34 -5.40
C ASN A 216 -19.77 0.17 -5.68
N TYR A 217 -19.33 0.96 -4.70
CA TYR A 217 -19.20 2.41 -4.88
C TYR A 217 -18.27 2.76 -6.04
N TYR A 218 -17.10 2.14 -6.14
CA TYR A 218 -16.17 2.38 -7.26
C TYR A 218 -16.77 1.93 -8.61
N MET A 219 -17.44 0.78 -8.65
CA MET A 219 -18.03 0.27 -9.87
C MET A 219 -19.21 1.13 -10.37
N ASP A 220 -20.01 1.64 -9.46
CA ASP A 220 -21.19 2.43 -9.76
C ASP A 220 -20.85 3.93 -10.00
N ASN A 221 -19.65 4.38 -9.58
CA ASN A 221 -19.18 5.77 -9.70
C ASN A 221 -17.79 5.87 -10.38
N PRO A 222 -17.61 5.41 -11.63
CA PRO A 222 -16.29 5.34 -12.27
C PRO A 222 -15.61 6.71 -12.42
N VAL A 223 -16.37 7.78 -12.62
CA VAL A 223 -15.82 9.15 -12.72
C VAL A 223 -15.24 9.61 -11.39
N ILE A 224 -15.90 9.26 -10.27
CA ILE A 224 -15.39 9.58 -8.92
C ILE A 224 -14.12 8.76 -8.66
N ALA A 225 -14.13 7.46 -8.97
CA ALA A 225 -12.97 6.59 -8.82
C ALA A 225 -11.76 7.12 -9.60
N GLU A 226 -11.95 7.55 -10.85
CA GLU A 226 -10.91 8.17 -11.66
C GLU A 226 -10.41 9.49 -11.06
N THR A 227 -11.31 10.33 -10.57
CA THR A 227 -10.94 11.59 -9.90
C THR A 227 -10.11 11.34 -8.66
N MET A 228 -10.48 10.35 -7.84
CA MET A 228 -9.70 9.93 -6.68
C MET A 228 -8.31 9.44 -7.09
N GLY A 229 -8.20 8.64 -8.15
CA GLY A 229 -6.92 8.18 -8.68
C GLY A 229 -6.02 9.34 -9.12
N LYS A 230 -6.55 10.33 -9.84
CA LYS A 230 -5.82 11.54 -10.26
C LYS A 230 -5.35 12.38 -9.08
N THR A 231 -6.20 12.53 -8.05
CA THR A 231 -5.81 13.21 -6.80
C THR A 231 -4.66 12.48 -6.12
N GLY A 232 -4.72 11.13 -6.08
CA GLY A 232 -3.63 10.31 -5.55
C GLY A 232 -2.33 10.47 -6.34
N ARG A 233 -2.41 10.53 -7.67
CA ARG A 233 -1.24 10.80 -8.50
C ARG A 233 -0.57 12.12 -8.12
N GLN A 234 -1.34 13.19 -7.99
CA GLN A 234 -0.80 14.49 -7.60
C GLN A 234 -0.16 14.42 -6.20
N PHE A 235 -0.83 13.76 -5.24
CA PHE A 235 -0.30 13.56 -3.89
C PHE A 235 1.06 12.85 -3.91
N VAL A 236 1.24 11.81 -4.73
CA VAL A 236 2.53 11.11 -4.86
C VAL A 236 3.60 12.00 -5.48
N LEU A 237 3.27 12.71 -6.56
CA LEU A 237 4.21 13.62 -7.23
C LEU A 237 4.70 14.74 -6.32
N ASP A 238 3.81 15.28 -5.48
CA ASP A 238 4.14 16.38 -4.56
C ASP A 238 4.98 15.92 -3.36
N ASN A 239 4.84 14.64 -2.94
CA ASN A 239 5.39 14.19 -1.67
C ASN A 239 6.48 13.15 -1.77
N PHE A 240 6.47 12.28 -2.80
CA PHE A 240 7.28 11.06 -2.83
C PHE A 240 8.12 10.89 -4.11
N LYS A 241 8.12 11.87 -5.00
CA LYS A 241 9.05 11.91 -6.11
C LYS A 241 10.49 11.94 -5.58
N TRP A 242 11.42 11.27 -6.26
CA TRP A 242 12.82 11.17 -5.84
C TRP A 242 13.46 12.52 -5.52
N ASP A 243 13.24 13.55 -6.34
CA ASP A 243 13.81 14.89 -6.10
C ASP A 243 13.34 15.47 -4.76
N VAL A 244 12.07 15.27 -4.40
CA VAL A 244 11.47 15.72 -3.13
C VAL A 244 12.09 14.98 -1.95
N ILE A 245 12.21 13.66 -2.08
CA ILE A 245 12.77 12.81 -1.03
C ILE A 245 14.25 13.08 -0.81
N VAL A 246 15.05 13.16 -1.87
CA VAL A 246 16.48 13.46 -1.78
C VAL A 246 16.72 14.81 -1.11
N LYS A 247 15.96 15.84 -1.48
CA LYS A 247 16.04 17.15 -0.83
C LYS A 247 15.78 17.06 0.67
N ARG A 248 14.69 16.38 1.08
CA ARG A 248 14.36 16.19 2.51
C ARG A 248 15.44 15.43 3.26
N PHE A 249 16.08 14.43 2.62
CA PHE A 249 17.24 13.73 3.18
C PHE A 249 18.40 14.67 3.43
N LEU A 250 18.79 15.47 2.44
CA LEU A 250 19.90 16.42 2.56
C LEU A 250 19.63 17.44 3.67
N ASP A 251 18.44 18.04 3.68
CA ASP A 251 18.02 19.00 4.71
C ASP A 251 18.13 18.38 6.14
N PHE A 252 17.78 17.10 6.29
CA PHE A 252 17.88 16.39 7.57
C PHE A 252 19.32 16.09 7.99
N PHE A 253 20.22 15.80 7.04
CA PHE A 253 21.63 15.54 7.37
C PHE A 253 22.40 16.81 7.70
N GLU A 254 21.98 17.96 7.19
CA GLU A 254 22.59 19.28 7.44
C GLU A 254 22.08 19.91 8.76
N SER A 255 20.98 19.43 9.32
CA SER A 255 20.40 19.89 10.59
C SER A 255 21.03 19.17 11.80
#